data_4925ba95f52a4ea443f5345a470ebd2c
#
_entry.id   4925ba95f52a4ea443f5345a470ebd2c
#
_cell.length_a   1.000
_cell.length_b   1.000
_cell.length_c   1.000
_cell.angle_alpha   90.00
_cell.angle_beta   90.00
_cell.angle_gamma   90.00
#
_symmetry.space_group_name_H-M   'P 1'
#
loop_
_entity.id
_entity.type
_entity.pdbx_description
1 polymer ?
#
loop_
_entity_poly.entity_id
_entity_poly.type
_entity_poly.pdbx_seq_one_letter_code
_entity_poly.pdbx_strand_id
1 'polypeptide(L)'
;MEEDHPTTYRFDPKTVALIGKYQSREISESLSLLARELERRGLTVIVEKSTAESASSPEFERWARCDFAGIGQRADVAIVLGGDGTMLNAARQLAHYCVPLVGVNQGRLGFMTDIARS
;
A
#
# COMPACT_ATOMS: atom_id res chain seq x y z
N MET A 1 3.18 -20.11 29.04
CA MET A 1 3.24 -19.94 28.68
C MET A 1 3.29 -19.61 28.02
N GLU A 2 3.41 -19.32 27.80
CA GLU A 2 3.53 -19.01 27.24
C GLU A 2 3.66 -18.71 26.43
N GLU A 3 3.54 -18.74 26.24
CA GLU A 3 3.72 -18.53 25.54
C GLU A 3 3.86 -17.95 24.84
N ASP A 4 3.37 -17.63 24.71
CA ASP A 4 3.52 -16.83 24.07
C ASP A 4 4.59 -16.40 23.75
N HIS A 5 4.80 -16.41 23.16
CA HIS A 5 5.93 -16.18 22.77
C HIS A 5 6.11 -14.88 22.19
N PRO A 6 6.96 -14.06 22.54
CA PRO A 6 7.26 -12.76 21.98
C PRO A 6 7.68 -12.86 20.54
N THR A 7 8.10 -14.00 20.17
CA THR A 7 8.51 -14.19 18.78
C THR A 7 7.32 -14.40 17.86
N THR A 8 6.18 -14.63 18.42
CA THR A 8 4.99 -14.74 17.62
C THR A 8 4.46 -13.35 17.38
N TYR A 9 5.08 -12.69 16.50
CA TYR A 9 4.64 -11.37 16.14
C TYR A 9 3.51 -11.50 15.13
N ARG A 10 2.35 -11.04 15.51
CA ARG A 10 1.22 -11.03 14.60
C ARG A 10 1.09 -9.68 13.99
N PHE A 11 1.29 -9.62 12.71
CA PHE A 11 1.01 -8.44 11.96
C PHE A 11 -0.43 -8.56 11.47
N ASP A 12 -1.28 -7.75 12.03
CA ASP A 12 -2.70 -7.81 11.74
C ASP A 12 -3.20 -6.44 11.31
N PRO A 13 -2.85 -6.03 10.10
CA PRO A 13 -3.21 -4.69 9.64
C PRO A 13 -4.70 -4.58 9.41
N LYS A 14 -5.25 -3.42 9.67
CA LYS A 14 -6.64 -3.13 9.42
C LYS A 14 -6.83 -2.13 8.30
N THR A 15 -5.90 -1.22 8.16
CA THR A 15 -5.94 -0.20 7.13
C THR A 15 -4.71 -0.30 6.25
N VAL A 16 -4.95 -0.43 4.97
CA VAL A 16 -3.88 -0.60 3.99
C VAL A 16 -3.92 0.56 3.02
N ALA A 17 -2.78 1.20 2.83
CA ALA A 17 -2.64 2.27 1.86
C ALA A 17 -2.07 1.72 0.57
N LEU A 18 -2.58 2.18 -0.55
CA LEU A 18 -2.10 1.78 -1.86
C LEU A 18 -1.43 2.96 -2.52
N ILE A 19 -0.23 2.75 -2.98
CA ILE A 19 0.57 3.78 -3.65
C ILE A 19 1.07 3.18 -4.95
N GLY A 20 0.86 3.87 -6.04
CA GLY A 20 1.31 3.37 -7.32
C GLY A 20 1.86 4.48 -8.18
N LYS A 21 2.74 4.09 -9.10
CA LYS A 21 3.19 5.03 -10.10
C LYS A 21 2.07 5.21 -11.11
N TYR A 22 1.72 6.43 -11.34
CA TYR A 22 0.65 6.75 -12.24
C TYR A 22 1.09 6.69 -13.68
N GLN A 23 0.15 6.92 -14.58
CA GLN A 23 0.38 6.91 -16.03
C GLN A 23 0.56 5.51 -16.60
N SER A 24 0.13 4.51 -15.86
CA SER A 24 0.17 3.15 -16.36
C SER A 24 -1.19 2.52 -16.13
N ARG A 25 -1.82 2.07 -17.21
CA ARG A 25 -3.07 1.38 -17.09
C ARG A 25 -2.91 0.07 -16.34
N GLU A 26 -1.78 -0.59 -16.54
CA GLU A 26 -1.51 -1.85 -15.89
C GLU A 26 -1.45 -1.70 -14.38
N ILE A 27 -0.80 -0.64 -13.92
CA ILE A 27 -0.72 -0.39 -12.49
C ILE A 27 -2.10 -0.07 -11.94
N SER A 28 -2.86 0.72 -12.67
CA SER A 28 -4.20 1.07 -12.28
C SER A 28 -5.07 -0.16 -12.10
N GLU A 29 -4.99 -1.09 -13.05
CA GLU A 29 -5.75 -2.33 -12.97
C GLU A 29 -5.29 -3.20 -11.82
N SER A 30 -3.98 -3.28 -11.62
CA SER A 30 -3.44 -4.08 -10.53
C SER A 30 -3.85 -3.51 -9.18
N LEU A 31 -3.81 -2.19 -9.04
CA LEU A 31 -4.25 -1.55 -7.81
C LEU A 31 -5.72 -1.81 -7.54
N SER A 32 -6.53 -1.74 -8.57
CA SER A 32 -7.95 -1.98 -8.45
C SER A 32 -8.23 -3.39 -7.95
N LEU A 33 -7.58 -4.37 -8.57
CA LEU A 33 -7.73 -5.75 -8.18
C LEU A 33 -7.28 -5.99 -6.75
N LEU A 34 -6.16 -5.39 -6.40
CA LEU A 34 -5.62 -5.53 -5.06
C LEU A 34 -6.55 -4.90 -4.04
N ALA A 35 -7.07 -3.72 -4.34
CA ALA A 35 -7.97 -3.04 -3.42
C ALA A 35 -9.22 -3.87 -3.16
N ARG A 36 -9.79 -4.45 -4.20
CA ARG A 36 -10.96 -5.29 -4.04
C ARG A 36 -10.67 -6.51 -3.22
N GLU A 37 -9.52 -7.12 -3.43
CA GLU A 37 -9.15 -8.30 -2.67
C GLU A 37 -8.97 -7.96 -1.20
N LEU A 38 -8.35 -6.83 -0.92
CA LEU A 38 -8.15 -6.41 0.46
C LEU A 38 -9.49 -6.12 1.14
N GLU A 39 -10.40 -5.47 0.43
CA GLU A 39 -11.72 -5.21 0.98
C GLU A 39 -12.48 -6.51 1.25
N ARG A 40 -12.33 -7.46 0.35
CA ARG A 40 -12.97 -8.75 0.51
C ARG A 40 -12.50 -9.45 1.78
N ARG A 41 -11.29 -9.16 2.20
CA ARG A 41 -10.73 -9.72 3.42
C ARG A 41 -11.04 -8.90 4.66
N GLY A 42 -11.85 -7.87 4.49
CA GLY A 42 -12.28 -7.06 5.61
C GLY A 42 -11.36 -5.91 5.97
N LEU A 43 -10.43 -5.58 5.08
CA LEU A 43 -9.50 -4.50 5.33
C LEU A 43 -10.02 -3.19 4.78
N THR A 44 -9.63 -2.10 5.42
CA THR A 44 -9.96 -0.77 4.93
C THR A 44 -8.86 -0.34 3.97
N VAL A 45 -9.27 0.15 2.81
CA VAL A 45 -8.33 0.56 1.78
C VAL A 45 -8.34 2.07 1.65
N ILE A 46 -7.16 2.68 1.68
CA ILE A 46 -7.01 4.08 1.33
C ILE A 46 -6.00 4.16 0.20
N VAL A 47 -6.17 5.15 -0.67
CA VAL A 47 -5.32 5.29 -1.84
C VAL A 47 -4.60 6.62 -1.75
N GLU A 48 -3.33 6.60 -2.06
CA GLU A 48 -2.55 7.84 -2.04
C GLU A 48 -3.13 8.80 -3.08
N LYS A 49 -3.17 10.07 -2.73
CA LYS A 49 -3.90 11.08 -3.50
C LYS A 49 -3.47 11.16 -4.96
N SER A 50 -2.17 11.26 -5.21
CA SER A 50 -1.68 11.35 -6.58
C SER A 50 -1.96 10.08 -7.36
N THR A 51 -1.86 8.94 -6.69
CA THR A 51 -2.17 7.66 -7.29
C THR A 51 -3.62 7.62 -7.75
N ALA A 52 -4.52 8.06 -6.89
CA ALA A 52 -5.95 8.07 -7.22
C ALA A 52 -6.28 9.04 -8.34
N GLU A 53 -5.65 10.21 -8.30
CA GLU A 53 -5.90 11.22 -9.32
C GLU A 53 -5.41 10.80 -10.69
N SER A 54 -4.36 10.01 -10.73
CA SER A 54 -3.79 9.56 -12.00
C SER A 54 -4.43 8.30 -12.53
N ALA A 55 -5.17 7.61 -11.69
CA ALA A 55 -5.86 6.40 -12.12
C ALA A 55 -7.02 6.80 -13.01
N SER A 56 -7.12 6.14 -14.14
CA SER A 56 -8.17 6.49 -15.09
C SER A 56 -9.45 5.71 -14.87
N SER A 57 -9.53 4.96 -13.81
CA SER A 57 -10.71 4.15 -13.54
C SER A 57 -11.62 4.86 -12.55
N PRO A 58 -12.92 4.95 -12.85
CA PRO A 58 -13.86 5.55 -11.91
C PRO A 58 -13.99 4.76 -10.61
N GLU A 59 -13.53 3.54 -10.60
CA GLU A 59 -13.55 2.70 -9.43
C GLU A 59 -12.80 3.32 -8.26
N PHE A 60 -11.78 4.12 -8.57
CA PHE A 60 -10.98 4.71 -7.52
C PHE A 60 -11.71 5.77 -6.71
N GLU A 61 -12.88 6.18 -7.18
CA GLU A 61 -13.67 7.14 -6.41
C GLU A 61 -14.29 6.51 -5.17
N ARG A 62 -14.39 5.20 -5.14
CA ARG A 62 -15.00 4.53 -4.00
C ARG A 62 -14.06 4.40 -2.80
N TRP A 63 -12.78 4.57 -3.01
CA TRP A 63 -11.81 4.44 -1.92
C TRP A 63 -11.39 5.81 -1.41
N ALA A 64 -11.16 5.90 -0.11
CA ALA A 64 -10.72 7.13 0.49
C ALA A 64 -9.34 7.51 -0.03
N ARG A 65 -9.13 8.79 -0.21
CA ARG A 65 -7.85 9.32 -0.68
C ARG A 65 -7.16 10.04 0.45
N CYS A 66 -5.86 9.82 0.56
CA CYS A 66 -5.06 10.48 1.58
C CYS A 66 -3.74 10.92 0.99
N ASP A 67 -3.24 12.04 1.46
CA ASP A 67 -1.87 12.41 1.15
C ASP A 67 -0.95 11.56 2.04
N PHE A 68 0.36 11.74 1.87
CA PHE A 68 1.29 10.91 2.63
C PHE A 68 1.17 11.12 4.13
N ALA A 69 0.89 12.33 4.56
CA ALA A 69 0.69 12.57 5.99
C ALA A 69 -0.51 11.80 6.51
N GLY A 70 -1.60 11.81 5.75
CA GLY A 70 -2.78 11.06 6.14
C GLY A 70 -2.53 9.55 6.17
N ILE A 71 -1.79 9.06 5.19
CA ILE A 71 -1.41 7.65 5.15
C ILE A 71 -0.56 7.31 6.37
N GLY A 72 0.40 8.17 6.68
CA GLY A 72 1.28 7.93 7.81
C GLY A 72 0.55 7.82 9.12
N GLN A 73 -0.54 8.56 9.26
CA GLN A 73 -1.31 8.57 10.50
C GLN A 73 -2.34 7.45 10.58
N ARG A 74 -2.79 6.95 9.44
CA ARG A 74 -3.93 6.05 9.42
C ARG A 74 -3.60 4.64 8.96
N ALA A 75 -2.60 4.47 8.11
CA ALA A 75 -2.33 3.17 7.53
C ALA A 75 -1.49 2.31 8.44
N ASP A 76 -1.80 1.04 8.47
CA ASP A 76 -1.01 0.05 9.18
C ASP A 76 0.09 -0.51 8.29
N VAL A 77 -0.12 -0.45 7.00
CA VAL A 77 0.87 -0.88 6.03
C VAL A 77 0.59 -0.16 4.73
N ALA A 78 1.62 0.08 3.95
CA ALA A 78 1.47 0.68 2.62
C ALA A 78 2.03 -0.27 1.58
N ILE A 79 1.24 -0.53 0.55
CA ILE A 79 1.67 -1.38 -0.56
C ILE A 79 1.98 -0.47 -1.73
N VAL A 80 3.19 -0.58 -2.24
CA VAL A 80 3.68 0.28 -3.31
C VAL A 80 3.85 -0.54 -4.57
N LEU A 81 3.13 -0.16 -5.62
CA LEU A 81 3.26 -0.77 -6.93
C LEU A 81 4.06 0.16 -7.83
N GLY A 82 5.10 -0.36 -8.42
CA GLY A 82 5.92 0.43 -9.32
C GLY A 82 7.36 0.01 -9.25
N GLY A 83 8.23 0.88 -9.68
CA GLY A 83 9.65 0.62 -9.68
C GLY A 83 10.32 1.16 -8.44
N ASP A 84 11.65 1.14 -8.49
CA ASP A 84 12.46 1.57 -7.36
C ASP A 84 12.21 3.02 -6.97
N GLY A 85 12.00 3.87 -7.96
CA GLY A 85 11.77 5.29 -7.69
C GLY A 85 10.50 5.53 -6.91
N THR A 86 9.45 4.80 -7.26
CA THR A 86 8.18 4.94 -6.55
C THR A 86 8.32 4.48 -5.10
N MET A 87 9.00 3.36 -4.93
CA MET A 87 9.23 2.83 -3.58
C MET A 87 10.08 3.77 -2.75
N LEU A 88 11.14 4.30 -3.34
CA LEU A 88 12.03 5.21 -2.64
C LEU A 88 11.31 6.48 -2.22
N ASN A 89 10.49 7.02 -3.11
CA ASN A 89 9.74 8.21 -2.79
C ASN A 89 8.77 7.97 -1.64
N ALA A 90 8.06 6.85 -1.70
CA ALA A 90 7.13 6.49 -0.63
C ALA A 90 7.87 6.34 0.70
N ALA A 91 9.03 5.69 0.67
CA ALA A 91 9.81 5.50 1.87
C ALA A 91 10.23 6.83 2.48
N ARG A 92 10.64 7.78 1.64
CA ARG A 92 11.01 9.10 2.14
C ARG A 92 9.85 9.84 2.75
N GLN A 93 8.70 9.77 2.08
CA GLN A 93 7.53 10.50 2.54
C GLN A 93 6.98 9.92 3.84
N LEU A 94 7.14 8.63 4.04
CA LEU A 94 6.58 7.96 5.20
C LEU A 94 7.60 7.67 6.28
N ALA A 95 8.82 8.17 6.14
CA ALA A 95 9.91 7.83 7.06
C ALA A 95 9.59 8.17 8.51
N HIS A 96 8.88 9.28 8.73
CA HIS A 96 8.59 9.72 10.10
C HIS A 96 7.47 8.95 10.76
N TYR A 97 6.75 8.15 10.00
CA TYR A 97 5.52 7.54 10.51
C TYR A 97 5.68 6.07 10.84
N CYS A 98 6.80 5.49 10.49
CA CYS A 98 7.07 4.08 10.78
C CYS A 98 6.04 3.13 10.19
N VAL A 99 5.50 3.47 9.04
CA VAL A 99 4.56 2.60 8.33
C VAL A 99 5.37 1.59 7.52
N PRO A 100 5.15 0.30 7.72
CA PRO A 100 5.84 -0.70 6.90
C PRO A 100 5.44 -0.57 5.44
N LEU A 101 6.40 -0.75 4.56
CA LEU A 101 6.18 -0.66 3.13
C LEU A 101 6.38 -2.03 2.50
N VAL A 102 5.48 -2.40 1.62
CA VAL A 102 5.59 -3.62 0.85
C VAL A 102 5.66 -3.22 -0.61
N GLY A 103 6.76 -3.56 -1.27
CA GLY A 103 6.90 -3.24 -2.67
C GLY A 103 6.46 -4.39 -3.55
N VAL A 104 5.68 -4.08 -4.57
CA VAL A 104 5.25 -5.05 -5.55
C VAL A 104 5.80 -4.62 -6.90
N ASN A 105 6.54 -5.49 -7.53
CA ASN A 105 7.19 -5.16 -8.77
C ASN A 105 6.19 -5.17 -9.91
N GLN A 106 6.26 -4.12 -10.69
CA GLN A 106 5.36 -3.95 -11.80
C GLN A 106 5.59 -5.04 -12.86
N GLY A 107 4.51 -5.56 -13.41
CA GLY A 107 4.59 -6.47 -14.54
C GLY A 107 4.90 -7.91 -14.16
N ARG A 108 5.14 -8.16 -12.90
CA ARG A 108 5.35 -9.50 -12.41
C ARG A 108 4.43 -9.75 -11.27
N LEU A 109 3.65 -10.75 -11.41
CA LEU A 109 2.76 -11.13 -10.35
C LEU A 109 3.47 -11.84 -9.24
N GLY A 110 4.77 -11.99 -9.34
CA GLY A 110 5.52 -12.53 -8.23
C GLY A 110 5.72 -11.43 -7.21
N PHE A 111 5.35 -11.72 -6.01
CA PHE A 111 5.57 -10.79 -4.94
C PHE A 111 7.01 -10.79 -4.55
N MET A 112 7.67 -9.72 -4.85
CA MET A 112 8.93 -9.51 -4.20
C MET A 112 8.63 -8.75 -2.96
N THR A 113 8.58 -9.48 -1.90
CA THR A 113 8.34 -8.85 -0.64
C THR A 113 9.63 -8.32 -0.11
N ASP A 114 9.90 -7.09 -0.46
CA ASP A 114 10.88 -6.37 0.30
C ASP A 114 10.13 -5.51 1.25
N ILE A 115 10.15 -5.90 2.47
CA ILE A 115 9.56 -5.09 3.49
C ILE A 115 10.62 -4.11 3.92
N ALA A 116 10.46 -2.89 3.48
CA ALA A 116 11.38 -1.84 3.90
C ALA A 116 10.84 -1.24 5.17
N ARG A 117 11.66 -1.24 6.17
CA ARG A 117 11.32 -0.56 7.40
C ARG A 117 12.05 0.72 7.44
N SER A 118 11.34 1.75 7.60
CA SER A 118 11.96 3.03 7.78
C SER A 118 12.35 3.27 9.22
#